data_a01f1cc5dd5ed8bb77b6c73539f5d763
#
_entry.id   a01f1cc5dd5ed8bb77b6c73539f5d763
#
_cell.length_a   1.000
_cell.length_b   1.000
_cell.length_c   1.000
_cell.angle_alpha   90.00
_cell.angle_beta   90.00
_cell.angle_gamma   90.00
#
_symmetry.space_group_name_H-M   'P 1'
#
loop_
_entity.id
_entity.type
_entity.pdbx_description
1 polymer ?
#
loop_
_entity_poly.entity_id
_entity_poly.type
_entity_poly.pdbx_seq_one_letter_code
_entity_poly.pdbx_strand_id
1 'polypeptide(L)'
;MLLVHGLMATGEIFGPVIDAFARRHTVVVPDLRGHGRSMHLEGPLTVEQHVRDLIRSIDHLDIQGTDVLGYSQGGAVALQIAHDHPERVRRLVLVNTFAHNGLTVRERLQNRVSLWALRLLGTGTLARMAARAVAGEGKPLTPEQARHLREMMASSNKKRSVEEMRAMISFDARPWLEAIPSPALIIRGSEDTAVPRPHAEMLADGIHDAQLVVIEGAGHALVWTHPKELVEEVERWLNKPDPASS
;
A
#
# COMPACT_ATOMS: atom_id res chain seq x y z
N MET A 1 -4.16 -5.18 -13.96
CA MET A 1 -3.99 -5.02 -12.50
C MET A 1 -3.22 -3.74 -12.23
N LEU A 2 -3.70 -2.87 -11.34
CA LEU A 2 -3.03 -1.64 -10.89
C LEU A 2 -2.33 -1.90 -9.56
N LEU A 3 -1.03 -1.64 -9.45
CA LEU A 3 -0.24 -1.78 -8.22
C LEU A 3 0.12 -0.40 -7.67
N VAL A 4 -0.31 -0.10 -6.44
CA VAL A 4 -0.15 1.21 -5.79
C VAL A 4 0.80 1.10 -4.61
N HIS A 5 1.96 1.79 -4.70
CA HIS A 5 3.03 1.72 -3.70
C HIS A 5 2.76 2.56 -2.44
N GLY A 6 3.57 2.35 -1.41
CA GLY A 6 3.47 3.03 -0.12
C GLY A 6 4.31 4.31 0.00
N LEU A 7 4.29 4.90 1.20
CA LEU A 7 5.03 6.11 1.57
C LEU A 7 6.53 5.95 1.32
N MET A 8 7.16 6.98 0.74
CA MET A 8 8.60 7.04 0.45
C MET A 8 9.10 5.87 -0.43
N ALA A 9 8.19 5.21 -1.15
CA ALA A 9 8.49 4.16 -2.10
C ALA A 9 8.23 4.63 -3.54
N THR A 10 8.52 3.77 -4.50
CA THR A 10 8.18 3.91 -5.92
C THR A 10 7.59 2.60 -6.42
N GLY A 11 7.15 2.55 -7.67
CA GLY A 11 6.70 1.30 -8.29
C GLY A 11 7.73 0.16 -8.25
N GLU A 12 9.02 0.48 -8.07
CA GLU A 12 10.10 -0.51 -7.91
C GLU A 12 9.91 -1.42 -6.68
N ILE A 13 9.11 -1.00 -5.69
CA ILE A 13 8.79 -1.85 -4.53
C ILE A 13 8.18 -3.18 -4.94
N PHE A 14 7.48 -3.21 -6.08
CA PHE A 14 6.84 -4.41 -6.61
C PHE A 14 7.75 -5.28 -7.50
N GLY A 15 9.02 -4.88 -7.71
CA GLY A 15 9.97 -5.62 -8.55
C GLY A 15 9.94 -7.14 -8.34
N PRO A 16 9.95 -7.67 -7.10
CA PRO A 16 9.92 -9.11 -6.84
C PRO A 16 8.67 -9.84 -7.33
N VAL A 17 7.56 -9.14 -7.61
CA VAL A 17 6.25 -9.75 -7.94
C VAL A 17 5.72 -9.37 -9.33
N ILE A 18 6.27 -8.32 -9.98
CA ILE A 18 5.78 -7.81 -11.28
C ILE A 18 5.76 -8.92 -12.33
N ASP A 19 6.89 -9.63 -12.52
CA ASP A 19 7.00 -10.66 -13.55
C ASP A 19 6.03 -11.82 -13.33
N ALA A 20 5.74 -12.15 -12.07
CA ALA A 20 4.79 -13.21 -11.74
C ALA A 20 3.36 -12.79 -12.11
N PHE A 21 2.93 -11.57 -11.76
CA PHE A 21 1.62 -11.05 -12.14
C PHE A 21 1.50 -10.80 -13.65
N ALA A 22 2.56 -10.33 -14.31
CA ALA A 22 2.56 -10.04 -15.75
C ALA A 22 2.37 -11.30 -16.64
N ARG A 23 2.52 -12.50 -16.09
CA ARG A 23 2.22 -13.74 -16.83
C ARG A 23 0.73 -13.90 -17.14
N ARG A 24 -0.15 -13.27 -16.35
CA ARG A 24 -1.61 -13.44 -16.44
C ARG A 24 -2.37 -12.13 -16.55
N HIS A 25 -1.74 -11.02 -16.19
CA HIS A 25 -2.37 -9.71 -16.14
C HIS A 25 -1.56 -8.67 -16.93
N THR A 26 -2.26 -7.69 -17.50
CA THR A 26 -1.60 -6.41 -17.85
C THR A 26 -1.37 -5.66 -16.53
N VAL A 27 -0.10 -5.43 -16.17
CA VAL A 27 0.28 -4.80 -14.90
C VAL A 27 0.63 -3.34 -15.12
N VAL A 28 -0.04 -2.46 -14.40
CA VAL A 28 0.22 -1.01 -14.38
C VAL A 28 0.80 -0.64 -13.03
N VAL A 29 2.00 -0.08 -13.02
CA VAL A 29 2.76 0.26 -11.80
C VAL A 29 3.18 1.72 -11.88
N PRO A 30 2.32 2.66 -11.51
CA PRO A 30 2.64 4.08 -11.51
C PRO A 30 3.53 4.45 -10.31
N ASP A 31 4.40 5.43 -10.52
CA ASP A 31 4.93 6.19 -9.40
C ASP A 31 3.91 7.26 -9.01
N LEU A 32 3.47 7.28 -7.76
CA LEU A 32 2.53 8.29 -7.27
C LEU A 32 3.15 9.69 -7.38
N ARG A 33 2.32 10.72 -7.49
CA ARG A 33 2.74 12.12 -7.47
C ARG A 33 3.75 12.38 -6.35
N GLY A 34 4.87 13.02 -6.66
CA GLY A 34 5.94 13.32 -5.72
C GLY A 34 6.91 12.17 -5.44
N HIS A 35 6.79 11.05 -6.16
CA HIS A 35 7.66 9.88 -6.04
C HIS A 35 8.30 9.52 -7.38
N GLY A 36 9.48 8.91 -7.34
CA GLY A 36 10.16 8.34 -8.48
C GLY A 36 10.12 9.22 -9.73
N ARG A 37 9.64 8.68 -10.84
CA ARG A 37 9.50 9.39 -12.12
C ARG A 37 8.45 10.50 -12.09
N SER A 38 7.52 10.45 -11.12
CA SER A 38 6.48 11.47 -10.91
C SER A 38 6.87 12.54 -9.88
N MET A 39 8.16 12.61 -9.49
CA MET A 39 8.68 13.58 -8.50
C MET A 39 8.45 15.05 -8.94
N HIS A 40 8.46 15.31 -10.24
CA HIS A 40 8.29 16.63 -10.83
C HIS A 40 6.83 17.14 -10.81
N LEU A 41 5.86 16.28 -10.58
CA LEU A 41 4.45 16.67 -10.56
C LEU A 41 4.15 17.51 -9.33
N GLU A 42 3.79 18.77 -9.55
CA GLU A 42 3.43 19.72 -8.49
C GLU A 42 1.98 19.48 -8.00
N GLY A 43 1.66 20.12 -6.86
CA GLY A 43 0.34 20.06 -6.25
C GLY A 43 0.32 19.22 -4.96
N PRO A 44 -0.85 19.11 -4.31
CA PRO A 44 -0.98 18.47 -3.01
C PRO A 44 -0.71 16.95 -3.08
N LEU A 45 -0.24 16.38 -1.97
CA LEU A 45 0.00 14.94 -1.80
C LEU A 45 -1.06 14.35 -0.86
N THR A 46 -2.33 14.55 -1.20
CA THR A 46 -3.45 13.95 -0.48
C THR A 46 -3.88 12.63 -1.13
N VAL A 47 -4.58 11.78 -0.39
CA VAL A 47 -5.11 10.52 -0.91
C VAL A 47 -6.03 10.78 -2.10
N GLU A 48 -6.91 11.78 -2.01
CA GLU A 48 -7.83 12.16 -3.08
C GLU A 48 -7.10 12.67 -4.34
N GLN A 49 -5.94 13.34 -4.17
CA GLN A 49 -5.15 13.77 -5.33
C GLN A 49 -4.49 12.56 -6.02
N HIS A 50 -3.96 11.62 -5.24
CA HIS A 50 -3.44 10.38 -5.82
C HIS A 50 -4.52 9.59 -6.56
N VAL A 51 -5.74 9.52 -6.01
CA VAL A 51 -6.90 8.90 -6.71
C VAL A 51 -7.15 9.58 -8.05
N ARG A 52 -7.28 10.91 -8.07
CA ARG A 52 -7.50 11.65 -9.34
C ARG A 52 -6.42 11.40 -10.37
N ASP A 53 -5.15 11.31 -9.95
CA ASP A 53 -4.04 11.05 -10.85
C ASP A 53 -4.09 9.62 -11.42
N LEU A 54 -4.41 8.64 -10.58
CA LEU A 54 -4.52 7.24 -10.98
C LEU A 54 -5.70 7.00 -11.91
N ILE A 55 -6.86 7.59 -11.62
CA ILE A 55 -8.05 7.51 -12.50
C ILE A 55 -7.72 8.09 -13.87
N ARG A 56 -7.11 9.27 -13.95
CA ARG A 56 -6.66 9.85 -15.22
C ARG A 56 -5.66 8.95 -15.96
N SER A 57 -4.78 8.27 -15.22
CA SER A 57 -3.80 7.38 -15.83
C SER A 57 -4.45 6.14 -16.45
N ILE A 58 -5.40 5.50 -15.75
CA ILE A 58 -6.12 4.34 -16.29
C ILE A 58 -7.09 4.75 -17.40
N ASP A 59 -7.66 5.95 -17.37
CA ASP A 59 -8.44 6.51 -18.48
C ASP A 59 -7.59 6.70 -19.74
N HIS A 60 -6.38 7.26 -19.57
CA HIS A 60 -5.44 7.44 -20.68
C HIS A 60 -4.99 6.11 -21.31
N LEU A 61 -4.98 5.04 -20.53
CA LEU A 61 -4.68 3.68 -20.97
C LEU A 61 -5.93 2.92 -21.47
N ASP A 62 -7.09 3.58 -21.55
CA ASP A 62 -8.39 2.99 -21.94
C ASP A 62 -8.79 1.77 -21.09
N ILE A 63 -8.43 1.78 -19.79
CA ILE A 63 -8.77 0.72 -18.84
C ILE A 63 -10.10 1.06 -18.16
N GLN A 64 -11.15 0.33 -18.51
CA GLN A 64 -12.50 0.56 -17.98
C GLN A 64 -12.67 0.11 -16.53
N GLY A 65 -12.09 -1.05 -16.16
CA GLY A 65 -12.08 -1.59 -14.80
C GLY A 65 -10.89 -2.52 -14.58
N THR A 66 -10.32 -2.50 -13.37
CA THR A 66 -9.11 -3.25 -13.05
C THR A 66 -9.14 -3.81 -11.64
N ASP A 67 -8.34 -4.84 -11.39
CA ASP A 67 -8.01 -5.26 -10.03
C ASP A 67 -6.98 -4.28 -9.47
N VAL A 68 -7.16 -3.84 -8.24
CA VAL A 68 -6.28 -2.85 -7.60
C VAL A 68 -5.60 -3.47 -6.39
N LEU A 69 -4.27 -3.49 -6.39
CA LEU A 69 -3.47 -3.89 -5.23
C LEU A 69 -2.80 -2.66 -4.63
N GLY A 70 -3.16 -2.35 -3.38
CA GLY A 70 -2.56 -1.27 -2.61
C GLY A 70 -1.69 -1.81 -1.48
N TYR A 71 -0.42 -1.37 -1.44
CA TYR A 71 0.54 -1.73 -0.39
C TYR A 71 0.77 -0.57 0.57
N SER A 72 0.63 -0.81 1.88
CA SER A 72 0.86 0.21 2.92
C SER A 72 -0.02 1.45 2.68
N GLN A 73 0.54 2.64 2.56
CA GLN A 73 -0.21 3.85 2.18
C GLN A 73 -0.96 3.69 0.84
N GLY A 74 -0.41 2.94 -0.11
CA GLY A 74 -1.10 2.63 -1.36
C GLY A 74 -2.42 1.90 -1.17
N GLY A 75 -2.58 1.18 -0.05
CA GLY A 75 -3.85 0.59 0.34
C GLY A 75 -4.91 1.63 0.73
N ALA A 76 -4.51 2.74 1.39
CA ALA A 76 -5.42 3.85 1.65
C ALA A 76 -5.90 4.51 0.34
N VAL A 77 -4.98 4.65 -0.63
CA VAL A 77 -5.34 5.15 -1.98
C VAL A 77 -6.27 4.17 -2.69
N ALA A 78 -5.99 2.86 -2.62
CA ALA A 78 -6.83 1.81 -3.24
C ALA A 78 -8.23 1.76 -2.62
N LEU A 79 -8.35 1.89 -1.29
CA LEU A 79 -9.64 2.03 -0.58
C LEU A 79 -10.43 3.23 -1.09
N GLN A 80 -9.77 4.39 -1.22
CA GLN A 80 -10.42 5.60 -1.71
C GLN A 80 -10.85 5.45 -3.17
N ILE A 81 -10.06 4.78 -4.04
CA ILE A 81 -10.48 4.48 -5.41
C ILE A 81 -11.74 3.61 -5.39
N ALA A 82 -11.76 2.55 -4.57
CA ALA A 82 -12.90 1.62 -4.50
C ALA A 82 -14.18 2.30 -3.96
N HIS A 83 -14.03 3.30 -3.10
CA HIS A 83 -15.16 4.08 -2.59
C HIS A 83 -15.67 5.11 -3.61
N ASP A 84 -14.77 5.93 -4.19
CA ASP A 84 -15.14 7.07 -5.03
C ASP A 84 -15.44 6.66 -6.48
N HIS A 85 -14.84 5.56 -6.96
CA HIS A 85 -14.91 5.05 -8.32
C HIS A 85 -15.15 3.53 -8.33
N PRO A 86 -16.23 3.03 -7.70
CA PRO A 86 -16.46 1.58 -7.56
C PRO A 86 -16.54 0.86 -8.91
N GLU A 87 -17.02 1.52 -9.96
CA GLU A 87 -17.08 1.00 -11.33
C GLU A 87 -15.70 0.73 -11.94
N ARG A 88 -14.64 1.29 -11.36
CA ARG A 88 -13.25 1.14 -11.83
C ARG A 88 -12.50 0.01 -11.11
N VAL A 89 -13.04 -0.52 -10.01
CA VAL A 89 -12.39 -1.55 -9.18
C VAL A 89 -13.20 -2.84 -9.23
N ARG A 90 -12.69 -3.83 -9.95
CA ARG A 90 -13.30 -5.16 -9.99
C ARG A 90 -13.07 -5.90 -8.68
N ARG A 91 -11.82 -5.93 -8.23
CA ARG A 91 -11.39 -6.59 -7.00
C ARG A 91 -10.32 -5.75 -6.31
N LEU A 92 -10.34 -5.74 -4.98
CA LEU A 92 -9.45 -4.95 -4.15
C LEU A 92 -8.51 -5.86 -3.36
N VAL A 93 -7.19 -5.65 -3.47
CA VAL A 93 -6.17 -6.35 -2.68
C VAL A 93 -5.45 -5.35 -1.79
N LEU A 94 -5.51 -5.55 -0.49
CA LEU A 94 -4.99 -4.64 0.53
C LEU A 94 -3.86 -5.31 1.30
N VAL A 95 -2.62 -4.88 1.07
CA VAL A 95 -1.42 -5.53 1.61
C VAL A 95 -0.77 -4.64 2.67
N ASN A 96 -0.68 -5.13 3.92
CA ASN A 96 -0.05 -4.43 5.05
C ASN A 96 -0.51 -2.98 5.16
N THR A 97 -1.83 -2.74 5.18
CA THR A 97 -2.43 -1.41 5.13
C THR A 97 -3.48 -1.20 6.23
N PHE A 98 -4.12 -0.04 6.23
CA PHE A 98 -4.99 0.45 7.29
C PHE A 98 -6.19 1.22 6.71
N ALA A 99 -7.31 1.20 7.44
CA ALA A 99 -8.46 2.08 7.18
C ALA A 99 -8.30 3.46 7.84
N HIS A 100 -7.56 3.53 8.95
CA HIS A 100 -7.25 4.75 9.68
C HIS A 100 -5.88 4.61 10.33
N ASN A 101 -5.02 5.60 10.16
CA ASN A 101 -3.67 5.56 10.72
C ASN A 101 -3.63 6.20 12.12
N GLY A 102 -3.62 5.37 13.14
CA GLY A 102 -3.56 5.82 14.56
C GLY A 102 -4.77 5.37 15.39
N LEU A 103 -5.06 4.08 15.39
CA LEU A 103 -6.14 3.47 16.16
C LEU A 103 -5.93 3.64 17.67
N THR A 104 -4.70 3.49 18.13
CA THR A 104 -4.33 3.57 19.54
C THR A 104 -3.63 4.89 19.89
N VAL A 105 -3.62 5.25 21.18
CA VAL A 105 -2.84 6.39 21.67
C VAL A 105 -1.36 6.22 21.37
N ARG A 106 -0.83 4.98 21.48
CA ARG A 106 0.56 4.65 21.18
C ARG A 106 0.88 4.95 19.71
N GLU A 107 0.04 4.51 18.78
CA GLU A 107 0.23 4.77 17.35
C GLU A 107 0.17 6.26 17.02
N ARG A 108 -0.81 6.99 17.59
CA ARG A 108 -0.89 8.44 17.39
C ARG A 108 0.36 9.16 17.89
N LEU A 109 0.92 8.73 19.01
CA LEU A 109 2.20 9.27 19.51
C LEU A 109 3.35 8.90 18.58
N GLN A 110 3.42 7.64 18.15
CA GLN A 110 4.44 7.16 17.21
C GLN A 110 4.39 7.92 15.88
N ASN A 111 3.20 8.17 15.34
CA ASN A 111 3.01 8.97 14.13
C ASN A 111 3.52 10.40 14.30
N ARG A 112 3.24 11.03 15.46
CA ARG A 112 3.75 12.38 15.77
C ARG A 112 5.28 12.40 15.87
N VAL A 113 5.87 11.42 16.55
CA VAL A 113 7.32 11.28 16.68
C VAL A 113 7.95 11.03 15.31
N SER A 114 7.39 10.14 14.50
CA SER A 114 7.90 9.85 13.14
C SER A 114 7.83 11.08 12.24
N LEU A 115 6.72 11.82 12.28
CA LEU A 115 6.58 13.07 11.53
C LEU A 115 7.59 14.13 11.97
N TRP A 116 7.84 14.23 13.28
CA TRP A 116 8.83 15.15 13.84
C TRP A 116 10.26 14.72 13.45
N ALA A 117 10.57 13.42 13.57
CA ALA A 117 11.85 12.88 13.16
C ALA A 117 12.12 13.10 11.65
N LEU A 118 11.12 12.89 10.80
CA LEU A 118 11.22 13.16 9.36
C LEU A 118 11.53 14.62 9.08
N ARG A 119 10.88 15.54 9.80
CA ARG A 119 11.11 16.99 9.67
C ARG A 119 12.52 17.41 10.07
N LEU A 120 13.04 16.86 11.16
CA LEU A 120 14.34 17.27 11.68
C LEU A 120 15.50 16.50 11.03
N LEU A 121 15.40 15.17 11.00
CA LEU A 121 16.49 14.29 10.62
C LEU A 121 16.50 13.92 9.14
N GLY A 122 15.38 14.15 8.44
CA GLY A 122 15.22 13.88 7.01
C GLY A 122 15.02 12.42 6.64
N THR A 123 14.79 12.18 5.33
CA THR A 123 14.44 10.87 4.76
C THR A 123 15.52 9.82 4.93
N GLY A 124 16.79 10.17 4.78
CA GLY A 124 17.90 9.22 4.90
C GLY A 124 18.07 8.62 6.31
N THR A 125 17.80 9.37 7.37
CA THR A 125 17.81 8.84 8.73
C THR A 125 16.62 7.95 8.99
N LEU A 126 15.43 8.38 8.57
CA LEU A 126 14.22 7.57 8.68
C LEU A 126 14.34 6.26 7.91
N ALA A 127 14.90 6.29 6.70
CA ALA A 127 15.17 5.11 5.89
C ALA A 127 16.06 4.08 6.61
N ARG A 128 17.13 4.53 7.29
CA ARG A 128 18.00 3.64 8.07
C ARG A 128 17.28 2.98 9.25
N MET A 129 16.39 3.73 9.91
CA MET A 129 15.58 3.20 11.02
C MET A 129 14.52 2.23 10.53
N ALA A 130 13.79 2.61 9.48
CA ALA A 130 12.71 1.81 8.90
C ALA A 130 13.21 0.48 8.33
N ALA A 131 14.31 0.46 7.59
CA ALA A 131 14.83 -0.76 6.97
C ALA A 131 15.13 -1.90 7.97
N ARG A 132 15.35 -1.57 9.24
CA ARG A 132 15.51 -2.57 10.31
C ARG A 132 14.19 -3.07 10.88
N ALA A 133 13.18 -2.20 10.88
CA ALA A 133 11.88 -2.50 11.49
C ALA A 133 10.89 -3.21 10.55
N VAL A 134 11.08 -3.08 9.23
CA VAL A 134 10.06 -3.52 8.25
C VAL A 134 10.19 -4.97 7.79
N ALA A 135 11.32 -5.65 8.06
CA ALA A 135 11.58 -6.99 7.54
C ALA A 135 10.79 -8.10 8.24
N GLY A 136 10.55 -7.97 9.56
CA GLY A 136 10.09 -9.07 10.42
C GLY A 136 11.26 -9.93 10.94
N GLU A 137 10.99 -10.76 11.94
CA GLU A 137 12.02 -11.64 12.55
C GLU A 137 12.23 -12.93 11.76
N GLY A 138 11.19 -13.44 11.08
CA GLY A 138 11.22 -14.74 10.43
C GLY A 138 12.09 -14.80 9.17
N LYS A 139 12.06 -13.76 8.33
CA LYS A 139 12.86 -13.71 7.09
C LYS A 139 13.39 -12.29 6.85
N PRO A 140 14.62 -12.01 7.28
CA PRO A 140 15.22 -10.68 7.12
C PRO A 140 15.44 -10.35 5.63
N LEU A 141 15.46 -9.06 5.33
CA LEU A 141 15.92 -8.56 4.02
C LEU A 141 17.39 -8.95 3.80
N THR A 142 17.73 -9.37 2.59
CA THR A 142 19.13 -9.51 2.21
C THR A 142 19.84 -8.14 2.29
N PRO A 143 21.18 -8.11 2.42
CA PRO A 143 21.92 -6.85 2.44
C PRO A 143 21.64 -5.97 1.20
N GLU A 144 21.44 -6.59 0.05
CA GLU A 144 21.10 -5.90 -1.21
C GLU A 144 19.69 -5.32 -1.17
N GLN A 145 18.70 -6.09 -0.77
CA GLN A 145 17.31 -5.63 -0.59
C GLN A 145 17.24 -4.48 0.42
N ALA A 146 17.91 -4.62 1.55
CA ALA A 146 17.96 -3.57 2.58
C ALA A 146 18.65 -2.29 2.07
N ARG A 147 19.68 -2.41 1.23
CA ARG A 147 20.34 -1.28 0.58
C ARG A 147 19.38 -0.60 -0.38
N HIS A 148 18.78 -1.35 -1.30
CA HIS A 148 17.84 -0.82 -2.31
C HIS A 148 16.65 -0.10 -1.65
N LEU A 149 16.03 -0.70 -0.64
CA LEU A 149 14.94 -0.07 0.11
C LEU A 149 15.39 1.26 0.78
N ARG A 150 16.58 1.28 1.39
CA ARG A 150 17.12 2.52 1.98
C ARG A 150 17.38 3.60 0.95
N GLU A 151 17.93 3.24 -0.21
CA GLU A 151 18.21 4.18 -1.30
C GLU A 151 16.91 4.76 -1.86
N MET A 152 15.90 3.92 -2.12
CA MET A 152 14.57 4.33 -2.55
C MET A 152 13.95 5.33 -1.57
N MET A 153 13.90 5.00 -0.29
CA MET A 153 13.35 5.89 0.74
C MET A 153 14.15 7.19 0.89
N ALA A 154 15.49 7.10 0.84
CA ALA A 154 16.38 8.26 1.00
C ALA A 154 16.31 9.24 -0.18
N SER A 155 15.99 8.74 -1.39
CA SER A 155 15.80 9.57 -2.59
C SER A 155 14.54 10.43 -2.55
N SER A 156 13.60 10.13 -1.64
CA SER A 156 12.35 10.88 -1.49
C SER A 156 12.59 12.32 -1.06
N ASN A 157 11.82 13.25 -1.60
CA ASN A 157 11.88 14.66 -1.21
C ASN A 157 11.32 14.86 0.21
N LYS A 158 12.14 15.36 1.14
CA LYS A 158 11.79 15.53 2.55
C LYS A 158 10.49 16.33 2.76
N LYS A 159 10.33 17.48 2.07
CA LYS A 159 9.16 18.36 2.23
C LYS A 159 7.88 17.62 1.80
N ARG A 160 7.95 16.93 0.68
CA ARG A 160 6.83 16.18 0.13
C ARG A 160 6.49 14.95 0.99
N SER A 161 7.50 14.21 1.47
CA SER A 161 7.28 13.10 2.40
C SER A 161 6.62 13.54 3.72
N VAL A 162 6.92 14.74 4.21
CA VAL A 162 6.24 15.32 5.39
C VAL A 162 4.78 15.66 5.09
N GLU A 163 4.49 16.21 3.92
CA GLU A 163 3.12 16.52 3.47
C GLU A 163 2.29 15.24 3.36
N GLU A 164 2.83 14.24 2.69
CA GLU A 164 2.18 12.96 2.48
C GLU A 164 1.96 12.16 3.77
N MET A 165 2.95 12.14 4.67
CA MET A 165 2.78 11.54 6.00
C MET A 165 1.65 12.21 6.79
N ARG A 166 1.44 13.52 6.64
CA ARG A 166 0.29 14.21 7.26
C ARG A 166 -1.02 13.76 6.64
N ALA A 167 -1.09 13.68 5.31
CA ALA A 167 -2.28 13.20 4.61
C ALA A 167 -2.64 11.77 5.06
N MET A 168 -1.64 10.89 5.17
CA MET A 168 -1.81 9.53 5.67
C MET A 168 -2.31 9.49 7.13
N ILE A 169 -1.80 10.37 8.02
CA ILE A 169 -2.24 10.46 9.41
C ILE A 169 -3.69 10.96 9.52
N SER A 170 -4.13 11.82 8.61
CA SER A 170 -5.50 12.36 8.59
C SER A 170 -6.51 11.46 7.86
N PHE A 171 -6.05 10.44 7.14
CA PHE A 171 -6.92 9.53 6.41
C PHE A 171 -7.77 8.69 7.34
N ASP A 172 -9.08 8.61 7.04
CA ASP A 172 -10.05 7.81 7.82
C ASP A 172 -11.14 7.24 6.90
N ALA A 173 -11.00 5.96 6.56
CA ALA A 173 -11.97 5.22 5.77
C ALA A 173 -13.07 4.55 6.61
N ARG A 174 -12.96 4.51 7.93
CA ARG A 174 -13.88 3.78 8.82
C ARG A 174 -15.36 4.11 8.60
N PRO A 175 -15.74 5.39 8.35
CA PRO A 175 -17.14 5.74 8.18
C PRO A 175 -17.82 5.15 6.93
N TRP A 176 -17.02 4.67 5.97
CA TRP A 176 -17.53 4.24 4.66
C TRP A 176 -16.96 2.88 4.17
N LEU A 177 -16.26 2.12 5.02
CA LEU A 177 -15.76 0.79 4.65
C LEU A 177 -16.89 -0.14 4.15
N GLU A 178 -18.03 -0.11 4.82
CA GLU A 178 -19.20 -0.93 4.48
C GLU A 178 -19.80 -0.56 3.10
N ALA A 179 -19.56 0.67 2.64
CA ALA A 179 -20.03 1.14 1.33
C ALA A 179 -19.14 0.69 0.16
N ILE A 180 -18.01 0.02 0.41
CA ILE A 180 -17.14 -0.51 -0.65
C ILE A 180 -17.79 -1.76 -1.25
N PRO A 181 -18.20 -1.74 -2.53
CA PRO A 181 -18.89 -2.87 -3.15
C PRO A 181 -17.93 -3.94 -3.69
N SER A 182 -16.65 -3.57 -3.90
CA SER A 182 -15.67 -4.48 -4.48
C SER A 182 -15.27 -5.57 -3.49
N PRO A 183 -15.28 -6.86 -3.89
CA PRO A 183 -14.69 -7.92 -3.09
C PRO A 183 -13.25 -7.59 -2.71
N ALA A 184 -12.88 -7.84 -1.45
CA ALA A 184 -11.58 -7.44 -0.93
C ALA A 184 -10.78 -8.62 -0.36
N LEU A 185 -9.49 -8.70 -0.72
CA LEU A 185 -8.50 -9.56 -0.08
C LEU A 185 -7.58 -8.71 0.78
N ILE A 186 -7.60 -8.93 2.08
CA ILE A 186 -6.70 -8.29 3.02
C ILE A 186 -5.56 -9.26 3.31
N ILE A 187 -4.32 -8.86 3.04
CA ILE A 187 -3.12 -9.64 3.32
C ILE A 187 -2.26 -8.89 4.33
N ARG A 188 -1.90 -9.55 5.41
CA ARG A 188 -0.95 -9.01 6.39
C ARG A 188 0.17 -9.99 6.70
N GLY A 189 1.34 -9.45 7.01
CA GLY A 189 2.40 -10.23 7.63
C GLY A 189 2.15 -10.42 9.13
N SER A 190 2.39 -11.64 9.67
CA SER A 190 2.17 -11.90 11.10
C SER A 190 3.05 -11.03 12.01
N GLU A 191 4.21 -10.62 11.52
CA GLU A 191 5.22 -9.80 12.23
C GLU A 191 5.24 -8.33 11.78
N ASP A 192 4.20 -7.86 11.09
CA ASP A 192 4.12 -6.45 10.72
C ASP A 192 3.85 -5.57 11.95
N THR A 193 4.89 -4.86 12.38
CA THR A 193 4.84 -3.90 13.48
C THR A 193 4.61 -2.46 13.02
N ALA A 194 4.75 -2.18 11.72
CA ALA A 194 4.49 -0.87 11.14
C ALA A 194 2.98 -0.64 10.98
N VAL A 195 2.25 -1.69 10.58
CA VAL A 195 0.79 -1.72 10.54
C VAL A 195 0.30 -2.92 11.35
N PRO A 196 0.02 -2.74 12.65
CA PRO A 196 -0.36 -3.81 13.55
C PRO A 196 -1.67 -4.53 13.15
N ARG A 197 -1.82 -5.75 13.65
CA ARG A 197 -2.93 -6.67 13.37
C ARG A 197 -4.34 -6.03 13.42
N PRO A 198 -4.69 -5.16 14.39
CA PRO A 198 -6.03 -4.56 14.45
C PRO A 198 -6.44 -3.78 13.19
N HIS A 199 -5.49 -3.29 12.40
CA HIS A 199 -5.81 -2.62 11.13
C HIS A 199 -6.36 -3.59 10.08
N ALA A 200 -5.75 -4.77 9.96
CA ALA A 200 -6.23 -5.79 9.03
C ALA A 200 -7.58 -6.36 9.46
N GLU A 201 -7.78 -6.56 10.77
CA GLU A 201 -9.07 -6.99 11.33
C GLU A 201 -10.15 -5.94 11.06
N MET A 202 -9.87 -4.66 11.29
CA MET A 202 -10.81 -3.56 11.00
C MET A 202 -11.23 -3.52 9.53
N LEU A 203 -10.30 -3.74 8.61
CA LEU A 203 -10.60 -3.82 7.17
C LEU A 203 -11.48 -5.03 6.84
N ALA A 204 -11.15 -6.19 7.42
CA ALA A 204 -11.89 -7.43 7.19
C ALA A 204 -13.30 -7.39 7.78
N ASP A 205 -13.46 -6.76 8.94
CA ASP A 205 -14.76 -6.61 9.60
C ASP A 205 -15.62 -5.50 8.97
N GLY A 206 -14.97 -4.49 8.37
CA GLY A 206 -15.64 -3.31 7.84
C GLY A 206 -16.07 -3.43 6.37
N ILE A 207 -15.41 -4.23 5.55
CA ILE A 207 -15.76 -4.43 4.13
C ILE A 207 -16.63 -5.67 4.03
N HIS A 208 -17.81 -5.55 3.39
CA HIS A 208 -18.84 -6.60 3.37
C HIS A 208 -18.33 -7.94 2.79
N ASP A 209 -17.67 -7.91 1.64
CA ASP A 209 -17.09 -9.13 0.99
C ASP A 209 -15.57 -9.10 1.14
N ALA A 210 -15.09 -9.40 2.33
CA ALA A 210 -13.68 -9.37 2.66
C ALA A 210 -13.15 -10.72 3.13
N GLN A 211 -11.94 -11.07 2.68
CA GLN A 211 -11.18 -12.21 3.15
C GLN A 211 -9.85 -11.73 3.75
N LEU A 212 -9.54 -12.16 4.97
CA LEU A 212 -8.25 -11.90 5.62
C LEU A 212 -7.32 -13.11 5.49
N VAL A 213 -6.09 -12.86 5.03
CA VAL A 213 -5.00 -13.84 4.95
C VAL A 213 -3.81 -13.29 5.73
N VAL A 214 -3.20 -14.15 6.54
CA VAL A 214 -1.97 -13.85 7.30
C VAL A 214 -0.82 -14.66 6.70
N ILE A 215 0.27 -13.98 6.32
CA ILE A 215 1.51 -14.64 5.88
C ILE A 215 2.45 -14.71 7.08
N GLU A 216 2.69 -15.92 7.56
CA GLU A 216 3.48 -16.17 8.76
C GLU A 216 4.96 -15.81 8.57
N GLY A 217 5.56 -15.22 9.61
CA GLY A 217 6.94 -14.76 9.60
C GLY A 217 7.22 -13.52 8.74
N ALA A 218 6.19 -12.97 8.06
CA ALA A 218 6.34 -11.80 7.23
C ALA A 218 6.18 -10.51 8.04
N GLY A 219 7.09 -9.55 7.84
CA GLY A 219 6.99 -8.19 8.34
C GLY A 219 6.33 -7.24 7.35
N HIS A 220 6.53 -5.93 7.55
CA HIS A 220 5.99 -4.92 6.65
C HIS A 220 6.53 -5.03 5.22
N ALA A 221 7.80 -5.41 5.04
CA ALA A 221 8.43 -5.61 3.73
C ALA A 221 8.04 -6.95 3.04
N LEU A 222 6.85 -7.46 3.30
CA LEU A 222 6.30 -8.73 2.81
C LEU A 222 6.48 -8.91 1.29
N VAL A 223 6.30 -7.87 0.49
CA VAL A 223 6.49 -7.90 -0.98
C VAL A 223 7.89 -8.37 -1.37
N TRP A 224 8.89 -8.12 -0.52
CA TRP A 224 10.30 -8.48 -0.74
C TRP A 224 10.72 -9.76 -0.03
N THR A 225 10.17 -10.01 1.13
CA THR A 225 10.57 -11.17 1.96
C THR A 225 9.77 -12.42 1.61
N HIS A 226 8.50 -12.27 1.21
CA HIS A 226 7.57 -13.36 0.92
C HIS A 226 6.85 -13.16 -0.43
N PRO A 227 7.59 -12.88 -1.54
CA PRO A 227 6.96 -12.57 -2.83
C PRO A 227 6.17 -13.74 -3.41
N LYS A 228 6.60 -14.99 -3.19
CA LYS A 228 5.92 -16.17 -3.70
C LYS A 228 4.58 -16.37 -3.02
N GLU A 229 4.58 -16.33 -1.70
CA GLU A 229 3.40 -16.47 -0.86
C GLU A 229 2.38 -15.37 -1.18
N LEU A 230 2.84 -14.13 -1.35
CA LEU A 230 1.99 -13.01 -1.76
C LEU A 230 1.32 -13.28 -3.12
N VAL A 231 2.10 -13.66 -4.12
CA VAL A 231 1.59 -13.93 -5.47
C VAL A 231 0.60 -15.09 -5.45
N GLU A 232 0.92 -16.20 -4.75
CA GLU A 232 0.06 -17.37 -4.65
C GLU A 232 -1.30 -17.03 -4.01
N GLU A 233 -1.32 -16.25 -2.94
CA GLU A 233 -2.57 -15.86 -2.29
C GLU A 233 -3.41 -14.93 -3.18
N VAL A 234 -2.78 -13.93 -3.81
CA VAL A 234 -3.45 -13.01 -4.73
C VAL A 234 -4.02 -13.76 -5.94
N GLU A 235 -3.21 -14.58 -6.60
CA GLU A 235 -3.68 -15.35 -7.78
C GLU A 235 -4.77 -16.34 -7.42
N ARG A 236 -4.66 -17.05 -6.30
CA ARG A 236 -5.69 -17.98 -5.81
C ARG A 236 -7.02 -17.25 -5.63
N TRP A 237 -6.96 -16.04 -5.07
CA TRP A 237 -8.15 -15.26 -4.80
C TRP A 237 -8.74 -14.64 -6.07
N LEU A 238 -7.91 -14.10 -6.97
CA LEU A 238 -8.34 -13.53 -8.26
C LEU A 238 -8.94 -14.58 -9.21
N ASN A 239 -8.55 -15.86 -9.09
CA ASN A 239 -9.09 -16.95 -9.88
C ASN A 239 -10.44 -17.50 -9.36
N LYS A 240 -10.96 -17.01 -8.23
CA LYS A 240 -12.32 -17.37 -7.77
C LYS A 240 -13.37 -16.84 -8.76
N PRO A 241 -14.49 -17.57 -8.95
CA PRO A 241 -15.62 -17.05 -9.70
C PRO A 241 -16.01 -15.65 -9.18
N ASP A 242 -16.42 -14.78 -10.10
CA ASP A 242 -16.93 -13.47 -9.72
C ASP A 242 -18.29 -13.65 -9.02
N PRO A 243 -18.47 -13.16 -7.78
CA PRO A 243 -19.76 -13.29 -7.09
C PRO A 243 -20.93 -12.62 -7.83
N ALA A 244 -20.62 -11.64 -8.72
CA ALA A 244 -21.64 -10.98 -9.57
C ALA A 244 -22.05 -11.81 -10.79
N SER A 245 -21.43 -12.97 -11.05
CA SER A 245 -21.71 -13.84 -12.21
C SER A 245 -22.56 -15.07 -11.86
N SER A 246 -23.09 -15.16 -10.64
CA SER A 246 -23.97 -16.22 -10.15
C SER A 246 -25.43 -15.77 -9.96
#